data_6b12e6d2ec81659d719a35b55b7f988e
#
_entry.id   6b12e6d2ec81659d719a35b55b7f988e
#
_cell.length_a   1.000
_cell.length_b   1.000
_cell.length_c   1.000
_cell.angle_alpha   90.00
_cell.angle_beta   90.00
_cell.angle_gamma   90.00
#
_symmetry.space_group_name_H-M   'P 1'
#
loop_
_entity.id
_entity.type
_entity.pdbx_description
1 polymer ?
#
loop_
_entity_poly.entity_id
_entity_poly.type
_entity_poly.pdbx_seq_one_letter_code
_entity_poly.pdbx_strand_id
1 'polypeptide(L)'
;MLVNKFLKPNSYRNFLIITFAKTLSIVAKSSKLTPLMKQYNQIKGKYPDALLLFRVGDFYETFGTDAVRAAKILGIILTKRGAGSNSETELAGFPHHSLNTYLPKLIRAGCRVAICDQLEDPKMTKKIVKRGVTELVTPGVSLNDEVLEQKKNNFLAALHFSNQYLIWRKIL
;
A
#
# COMPACT_ATOMS: atom_id res chain seq x y z
N MET A 1 46.59 14.70 -47.87
CA MET A 1 46.05 13.38 -48.24
C MET A 1 45.46 12.74 -46.98
N LEU A 2 44.15 12.99 -46.80
CA LEU A 2 43.43 12.61 -45.58
C LEU A 2 42.76 11.25 -45.77
N VAL A 3 43.09 10.28 -44.94
CA VAL A 3 42.47 8.94 -44.95
C VAL A 3 41.32 8.93 -43.93
N ASN A 4 40.09 8.97 -44.44
CA ASN A 4 38.86 8.76 -43.67
C ASN A 4 38.80 7.28 -43.24
N LYS A 5 38.93 7.02 -41.92
CA LYS A 5 38.57 5.71 -41.34
C LYS A 5 37.09 5.69 -41.01
N PHE A 6 36.33 5.02 -41.81
CA PHE A 6 34.91 4.68 -41.56
C PHE A 6 34.77 3.83 -40.29
N LEU A 7 34.16 4.37 -39.29
CA LEU A 7 33.65 3.62 -38.14
C LEU A 7 32.36 2.89 -38.56
N LYS A 8 32.37 1.58 -38.52
CA LYS A 8 31.21 0.74 -38.78
C LYS A 8 30.14 0.94 -37.70
N PRO A 9 28.90 1.31 -38.01
CA PRO A 9 27.85 1.55 -37.03
C PRO A 9 27.00 0.29 -36.80
N ASN A 10 27.48 -0.71 -36.09
CA ASN A 10 26.60 -1.86 -35.81
C ASN A 10 26.84 -2.60 -34.48
N SER A 11 27.80 -2.20 -33.67
CA SER A 11 28.10 -2.90 -32.42
C SER A 11 27.22 -2.45 -31.23
N TYR A 12 26.88 -1.17 -31.18
CA TYR A 12 26.16 -0.60 -30.03
C TYR A 12 24.65 -0.83 -30.05
N ARG A 13 24.04 -0.97 -31.25
CA ARG A 13 22.58 -1.24 -31.36
C ARG A 13 22.25 -2.65 -30.85
N ASN A 14 23.10 -3.63 -31.13
CA ASN A 14 22.88 -5.01 -30.68
C ASN A 14 23.10 -5.17 -29.17
N PHE A 15 24.06 -4.43 -28.61
CA PHE A 15 24.32 -4.46 -27.17
C PHE A 15 23.14 -3.83 -26.38
N LEU A 16 22.58 -2.72 -26.83
CA LEU A 16 21.41 -2.06 -26.20
C LEU A 16 20.15 -2.93 -26.29
N ILE A 17 19.91 -3.58 -27.43
CA ILE A 17 18.74 -4.46 -27.62
C ILE A 17 18.84 -5.70 -26.73
N ILE A 18 20.03 -6.30 -26.58
CA ILE A 18 20.25 -7.48 -25.75
C ILE A 18 20.12 -7.12 -24.25
N THR A 19 20.58 -5.94 -23.84
CA THR A 19 20.46 -5.48 -22.46
C THR A 19 19.01 -5.17 -22.13
N PHE A 20 18.26 -4.53 -23.05
CA PHE A 20 16.84 -4.24 -22.86
C PHE A 20 15.98 -5.52 -22.86
N ALA A 21 16.28 -6.49 -23.72
CA ALA A 21 15.60 -7.79 -23.75
C ALA A 21 15.87 -8.61 -22.47
N LYS A 22 17.10 -8.60 -21.93
CA LYS A 22 17.40 -9.24 -20.64
C LYS A 22 16.68 -8.57 -19.47
N THR A 23 16.56 -7.23 -19.46
CA THR A 23 15.81 -6.51 -18.44
C THR A 23 14.31 -6.80 -18.52
N LEU A 24 13.74 -6.94 -19.73
CA LEU A 24 12.32 -7.34 -19.90
C LEU A 24 12.06 -8.79 -19.49
N SER A 25 13.03 -9.70 -19.70
CA SER A 25 12.85 -11.12 -19.31
C SER A 25 12.91 -11.36 -17.81
N ILE A 26 13.52 -10.45 -17.04
CA ILE A 26 13.53 -10.51 -15.56
C ILE A 26 12.17 -10.09 -14.97
N VAL A 27 11.38 -9.28 -15.69
CA VAL A 27 10.02 -8.85 -15.26
C VAL A 27 8.95 -9.93 -15.52
N ALA A 28 9.23 -10.96 -16.32
CA ALA A 28 8.22 -11.92 -16.79
C ALA A 28 8.17 -13.24 -16.00
N LYS A 29 8.67 -13.30 -14.76
CA LYS A 29 8.35 -14.41 -13.87
C LYS A 29 7.19 -13.99 -12.97
N SER A 30 5.98 -13.90 -13.55
CA SER A 30 4.76 -13.65 -12.79
C SER A 30 4.52 -14.85 -11.85
N SER A 31 4.94 -14.73 -10.62
CA SER A 31 4.45 -15.59 -9.55
C SER A 31 2.92 -15.52 -9.60
N LYS A 32 2.25 -16.67 -9.70
CA LYS A 32 0.79 -16.72 -9.72
C LYS A 32 0.26 -16.19 -8.40
N LEU A 33 -0.03 -14.90 -8.35
CA LEU A 33 -0.62 -14.25 -7.19
C LEU A 33 -1.93 -14.96 -6.83
N THR A 34 -2.11 -15.29 -5.56
CA THR A 34 -3.37 -15.84 -5.07
C THR A 34 -4.51 -14.85 -5.30
N PRO A 35 -5.76 -15.31 -5.45
CA PRO A 35 -6.91 -14.41 -5.62
C PRO A 35 -7.01 -13.34 -4.53
N LEU A 36 -6.66 -13.67 -3.30
CA LEU A 36 -6.63 -12.74 -2.16
C LEU A 36 -5.58 -11.64 -2.38
N MET A 37 -4.35 -11.99 -2.78
CA MET A 37 -3.30 -11.02 -3.05
C MET A 37 -3.58 -10.14 -4.27
N LYS A 38 -4.30 -10.66 -5.28
CA LYS A 38 -4.79 -9.85 -6.39
C LYS A 38 -5.75 -8.78 -5.90
N GLN A 39 -6.70 -9.14 -5.04
CA GLN A 39 -7.67 -8.21 -4.46
C GLN A 39 -6.97 -7.17 -3.57
N TYR A 40 -6.01 -7.60 -2.74
CA TYR A 40 -5.19 -6.70 -1.92
C TYR A 40 -4.45 -5.66 -2.78
N ASN A 41 -3.71 -6.11 -3.80
CA ASN A 41 -2.93 -5.23 -4.66
C ASN A 41 -3.82 -4.26 -5.45
N GLN A 42 -5.01 -4.70 -5.88
CA GLN A 42 -5.98 -3.84 -6.57
C GLN A 42 -6.49 -2.72 -5.65
N ILE A 43 -6.75 -3.03 -4.39
CA ILE A 43 -7.20 -2.05 -3.41
C ILE A 43 -6.03 -1.14 -3.00
N LYS A 44 -4.85 -1.70 -2.70
CA LYS A 44 -3.65 -0.94 -2.35
C LYS A 44 -3.26 0.06 -3.44
N GLY A 45 -3.40 -0.32 -4.72
CA GLY A 45 -3.15 0.58 -5.84
C GLY A 45 -4.03 1.82 -5.89
N LYS A 46 -5.21 1.78 -5.27
CA LYS A 46 -6.11 2.95 -5.14
C LYS A 46 -5.72 3.86 -3.96
N TYR A 47 -5.00 3.32 -2.98
CA TYR A 47 -4.60 4.03 -1.75
C TYR A 47 -3.11 3.82 -1.48
N PRO A 48 -2.22 4.24 -2.41
CA PRO A 48 -0.78 3.94 -2.33
C PRO A 48 -0.13 4.51 -1.06
N ASP A 49 -0.58 5.68 -0.61
CA ASP A 49 -0.03 6.41 0.54
C ASP A 49 -0.57 5.93 1.88
N ALA A 50 -1.66 5.16 1.89
CA ALA A 50 -2.28 4.69 3.12
C ALA A 50 -1.76 3.30 3.50
N LEU A 51 -1.51 3.07 4.77
CA LEU A 51 -1.30 1.74 5.34
C LEU A 51 -2.63 0.98 5.25
N LEU A 52 -2.66 -0.13 4.51
CA LEU A 52 -3.88 -0.87 4.27
C LEU A 52 -4.07 -1.95 5.33
N LEU A 53 -5.08 -1.81 6.18
CA LEU A 53 -5.57 -2.85 7.08
C LEU A 53 -6.61 -3.68 6.33
N PHE A 54 -6.24 -4.89 5.93
CA PHE A 54 -7.03 -5.74 5.05
C PHE A 54 -7.65 -6.90 5.83
N ARG A 55 -8.97 -6.95 5.91
CA ARG A 55 -9.69 -7.96 6.66
C ARG A 55 -9.55 -9.36 6.05
N VAL A 56 -8.99 -10.30 6.81
CA VAL A 56 -8.87 -11.70 6.44
C VAL A 56 -9.38 -12.56 7.60
N GLY A 57 -10.60 -13.07 7.45
CA GLY A 57 -11.28 -13.77 8.56
C GLY A 57 -11.42 -12.88 9.79
N ASP A 58 -10.84 -13.29 10.91
CA ASP A 58 -10.91 -12.57 12.18
C ASP A 58 -9.75 -11.59 12.40
N PHE A 59 -8.89 -11.37 11.40
CA PHE A 59 -7.72 -10.50 11.49
C PHE A 59 -7.81 -9.35 10.51
N TYR A 60 -7.20 -8.21 10.90
CA TYR A 60 -6.68 -7.25 9.95
C TYR A 60 -5.23 -7.59 9.66
N GLU A 61 -4.94 -7.90 8.40
CA GLU A 61 -3.61 -8.21 7.90
C GLU A 61 -3.08 -7.06 7.05
N THR A 62 -1.78 -6.83 7.12
CA THR A 62 -1.06 -5.91 6.24
C THR A 62 0.12 -6.65 5.61
N PHE A 63 0.53 -6.26 4.39
CA PHE A 63 1.52 -6.98 3.61
C PHE A 63 2.65 -6.07 3.14
N GLY A 64 3.83 -6.65 2.89
CA GLY A 64 5.00 -5.98 2.34
C GLY A 64 5.48 -4.82 3.22
N THR A 65 5.72 -3.67 2.63
CA THR A 65 6.22 -2.47 3.33
C THR A 65 5.27 -1.98 4.41
N ASP A 66 3.95 -2.13 4.22
CA ASP A 66 2.95 -1.78 5.23
C ASP A 66 3.07 -2.69 6.46
N ALA A 67 3.34 -3.99 6.25
CA ALA A 67 3.53 -4.95 7.34
C ALA A 67 4.77 -4.60 8.19
N VAL A 68 5.89 -4.29 7.55
CA VAL A 68 7.12 -3.88 8.25
C VAL A 68 6.88 -2.62 9.08
N ARG A 69 6.19 -1.63 8.47
CA ARG A 69 5.87 -0.37 9.16
C ARG A 69 4.91 -0.58 10.32
N ALA A 70 3.84 -1.34 10.11
CA ALA A 70 2.85 -1.65 11.14
C ALA A 70 3.46 -2.43 12.31
N ALA A 71 4.26 -3.47 12.04
CA ALA A 71 4.91 -4.27 13.06
C ALA A 71 5.80 -3.42 13.96
N LYS A 72 6.58 -2.51 13.37
CA LYS A 72 7.46 -1.59 14.11
C LYS A 72 6.68 -0.62 15.01
N ILE A 73 5.58 -0.03 14.51
CA ILE A 73 4.79 0.97 15.26
C ILE A 73 3.96 0.31 16.36
N LEU A 74 3.35 -0.83 16.04
CA LEU A 74 2.41 -1.50 16.94
C LEU A 74 3.09 -2.43 17.94
N GLY A 75 4.35 -2.81 17.71
CA GLY A 75 5.05 -3.82 18.50
C GLY A 75 4.50 -5.23 18.31
N ILE A 76 3.96 -5.53 17.13
CA ILE A 76 3.43 -6.86 16.79
C ILE A 76 4.43 -7.67 15.96
N ILE A 77 4.22 -8.98 15.91
CA ILE A 77 5.11 -9.91 15.21
C ILE A 77 5.04 -9.67 13.70
N LEU A 78 6.21 -9.47 13.08
CA LEU A 78 6.38 -9.51 11.63
C LEU A 78 6.67 -10.97 11.23
N THR A 79 5.86 -11.51 10.36
CA THR A 79 5.99 -12.85 9.81
C THR A 79 6.01 -12.82 8.29
N LYS A 80 5.97 -13.97 7.64
CA LYS A 80 5.98 -14.09 6.19
C LYS A 80 4.84 -14.98 5.72
N ARG A 81 4.12 -14.51 4.71
CA ARG A 81 3.12 -15.32 4.03
C ARG A 81 3.76 -16.02 2.84
N GLY A 82 3.47 -17.31 2.69
CA GLY A 82 4.01 -18.11 1.58
C GLY A 82 5.50 -18.41 1.75
N ALA A 83 5.97 -18.61 2.99
CA ALA A 83 7.34 -18.96 3.29
C ALA A 83 7.82 -20.13 2.43
N GLY A 84 9.00 -19.99 1.79
CA GLY A 84 9.56 -20.98 0.88
C GLY A 84 8.95 -20.99 -0.53
N SER A 85 8.04 -20.09 -0.86
CA SER A 85 7.51 -19.92 -2.22
C SER A 85 8.11 -18.69 -2.92
N ASN A 86 8.06 -18.68 -4.26
CA ASN A 86 8.48 -17.51 -5.06
C ASN A 86 7.60 -16.26 -4.87
N SER A 87 6.56 -16.33 -4.04
CA SER A 87 5.62 -15.25 -3.72
C SER A 87 5.61 -14.92 -2.22
N GLU A 88 6.74 -15.15 -1.55
CA GLU A 88 6.91 -14.79 -0.16
C GLU A 88 6.74 -13.28 0.05
N THR A 89 5.95 -12.88 1.04
CA THR A 89 5.66 -11.48 1.35
C THR A 89 5.59 -11.32 2.86
N GLU A 90 6.15 -10.23 3.38
CA GLU A 90 6.02 -9.85 4.78
C GLU A 90 4.56 -9.71 5.15
N LEU A 91 4.22 -10.15 6.37
CA LEU A 91 2.89 -10.14 6.92
C LEU A 91 2.94 -9.69 8.38
N ALA A 92 2.09 -8.77 8.74
CA ALA A 92 1.79 -8.44 10.13
C ALA A 92 0.27 -8.30 10.27
N GLY A 93 -0.27 -8.65 11.43
CA GLY A 93 -1.71 -8.55 11.65
C GLY A 93 -2.07 -8.64 13.11
N PHE A 94 -3.31 -8.25 13.39
CA PHE A 94 -3.91 -8.29 14.72
C PHE A 94 -5.41 -8.65 14.62
N PRO A 95 -6.01 -9.17 15.70
CA PRO A 95 -7.44 -9.50 15.71
C PRO A 95 -8.31 -8.28 15.43
N HIS A 96 -9.33 -8.42 14.58
CA HIS A 96 -10.16 -7.30 14.14
C HIS A 96 -10.85 -6.55 15.28
N HIS A 97 -11.28 -7.26 16.33
CA HIS A 97 -11.90 -6.66 17.50
C HIS A 97 -10.95 -5.73 18.29
N SER A 98 -9.65 -5.83 18.04
CA SER A 98 -8.63 -4.96 18.65
C SER A 98 -8.32 -3.69 17.83
N LEU A 99 -9.12 -3.39 16.79
CA LEU A 99 -8.91 -2.23 15.92
C LEU A 99 -8.80 -0.93 16.72
N ASN A 100 -9.71 -0.72 17.69
CA ASN A 100 -9.72 0.49 18.52
C ASN A 100 -8.46 0.65 19.38
N THR A 101 -7.75 -0.44 19.67
CA THR A 101 -6.48 -0.40 20.41
C THR A 101 -5.30 -0.06 19.50
N TYR A 102 -5.29 -0.57 18.28
CA TYR A 102 -4.13 -0.46 17.37
C TYR A 102 -4.22 0.73 16.41
N LEU A 103 -5.42 1.07 15.93
CA LEU A 103 -5.61 2.19 15.00
C LEU A 103 -5.08 3.53 15.55
N PRO A 104 -5.38 3.93 16.81
CA PRO A 104 -4.85 5.16 17.36
C PRO A 104 -3.32 5.24 17.36
N LYS A 105 -2.63 4.11 17.60
CA LYS A 105 -1.16 4.05 17.57
C LYS A 105 -0.61 4.35 16.18
N LEU A 106 -1.23 3.81 15.13
CA LEU A 106 -0.86 4.08 13.74
C LEU A 106 -1.07 5.55 13.37
N ILE A 107 -2.22 6.10 13.76
CA ILE A 107 -2.57 7.49 13.48
C ILE A 107 -1.64 8.47 14.20
N ARG A 108 -1.34 8.23 15.49
CA ARG A 108 -0.37 9.02 16.26
C ARG A 108 1.04 8.95 15.71
N ALA A 109 1.40 7.83 15.07
CA ALA A 109 2.67 7.68 14.34
C ALA A 109 2.67 8.37 12.96
N GLY A 110 1.62 9.14 12.62
CA GLY A 110 1.51 9.87 11.37
C GLY A 110 1.14 9.02 10.16
N CYS A 111 0.59 7.80 10.38
CA CYS A 111 0.13 6.97 9.28
C CYS A 111 -1.28 7.38 8.84
N ARG A 112 -1.46 7.52 7.53
CA ARG A 112 -2.79 7.45 6.92
C ARG A 112 -3.18 5.98 6.82
N VAL A 113 -4.35 5.59 7.28
CA VAL A 113 -4.78 4.19 7.35
C VAL A 113 -6.05 3.99 6.56
N ALA A 114 -6.05 3.01 5.65
CA ALA A 114 -7.23 2.55 4.95
C ALA A 114 -7.73 1.24 5.60
N ILE A 115 -8.94 1.26 6.14
CA ILE A 115 -9.61 0.11 6.74
C ILE A 115 -10.40 -0.57 5.64
N CYS A 116 -10.09 -1.83 5.38
CA CYS A 116 -10.70 -2.62 4.32
C CYS A 116 -11.40 -3.83 4.91
N ASP A 117 -12.71 -3.81 4.88
CA ASP A 117 -13.56 -4.86 5.43
C ASP A 117 -14.16 -5.78 4.37
N GLN A 118 -14.69 -6.90 4.84
CA GLN A 118 -15.49 -7.83 4.05
C GLN A 118 -16.87 -7.20 3.84
N LEU A 119 -17.28 -7.06 2.57
CA LEU A 119 -18.57 -6.49 2.18
C LEU A 119 -19.68 -7.55 2.07
N GLU A 120 -19.31 -8.82 2.19
CA GLU A 120 -20.20 -9.98 2.06
C GLU A 120 -19.95 -10.93 3.23
N ASP A 121 -20.99 -11.67 3.65
CA ASP A 121 -20.84 -12.73 4.63
C ASP A 121 -20.05 -13.91 4.02
N PRO A 122 -18.92 -14.31 4.62
CA PRO A 122 -18.14 -15.44 4.15
C PRO A 122 -18.93 -16.77 4.10
N LYS A 123 -19.96 -16.91 4.91
CA LYS A 123 -20.81 -18.13 4.95
C LYS A 123 -21.74 -18.24 3.76
N MET A 124 -22.07 -17.11 3.12
CA MET A 124 -23.03 -17.04 2.01
C MET A 124 -22.36 -17.11 0.63
N THR A 125 -21.03 -17.05 0.56
CA THR A 125 -20.32 -17.07 -0.72
C THR A 125 -19.38 -18.28 -0.84
N LYS A 126 -19.42 -18.94 -2.00
CA LYS A 126 -18.47 -20.00 -2.37
C LYS A 126 -17.20 -19.45 -3.03
N LYS A 127 -17.19 -18.17 -3.36
CA LYS A 127 -16.07 -17.48 -4.00
C LYS A 127 -15.26 -16.70 -2.95
N ILE A 128 -14.18 -16.06 -3.40
CA ILE A 128 -13.47 -15.13 -2.56
C ILE A 128 -14.41 -13.97 -2.15
N VAL A 129 -14.49 -13.71 -0.86
CA VAL A 129 -15.30 -12.62 -0.29
C VAL A 129 -14.86 -11.29 -0.86
N LYS A 130 -15.80 -10.47 -1.31
CA LYS A 130 -15.51 -9.10 -1.75
C LYS A 130 -15.13 -8.25 -0.55
N ARG A 131 -14.13 -7.41 -0.76
CA ARG A 131 -13.63 -6.45 0.23
C ARG A 131 -13.60 -5.06 -0.38
N GLY A 132 -13.76 -4.06 0.47
CA GLY A 132 -13.67 -2.65 0.08
C GLY A 132 -13.19 -1.81 1.25
N VAL A 133 -12.63 -0.64 0.93
CA VAL A 133 -12.27 0.34 1.95
C VAL A 133 -13.56 0.95 2.48
N THR A 134 -13.80 0.73 3.77
CA THR A 134 -14.96 1.26 4.51
C THR A 134 -14.63 2.60 5.15
N GLU A 135 -13.38 2.80 5.55
CA GLU A 135 -12.94 4.02 6.18
C GLU A 135 -11.51 4.37 5.79
N LEU A 136 -11.24 5.67 5.65
CA LEU A 136 -9.91 6.22 5.41
C LEU A 136 -9.58 7.22 6.51
N VAL A 137 -8.77 6.79 7.47
CA VAL A 137 -8.40 7.59 8.64
C VAL A 137 -7.06 8.29 8.40
N THR A 138 -7.04 9.61 8.64
CA THR A 138 -5.83 10.43 8.51
C THR A 138 -5.52 11.12 9.83
N PRO A 139 -4.24 11.45 10.12
CA PRO A 139 -3.85 12.07 11.38
C PRO A 139 -4.55 13.39 11.71
N GLY A 140 -5.05 14.13 10.73
CA GLY A 140 -5.74 15.42 10.94
C GLY A 140 -7.26 15.32 10.93
N VAL A 141 -7.82 14.17 10.54
CA VAL A 141 -9.27 13.98 10.39
C VAL A 141 -9.63 12.58 10.88
N SER A 142 -10.15 12.50 12.08
CA SER A 142 -10.75 11.28 12.61
C SER A 142 -12.10 11.63 13.19
N LEU A 143 -13.11 10.82 12.90
CA LEU A 143 -14.43 10.92 13.50
C LEU A 143 -14.49 10.28 14.89
N ASN A 144 -13.43 9.58 15.29
CA ASN A 144 -13.34 8.93 16.59
C ASN A 144 -12.44 9.73 17.53
N ASP A 145 -13.02 10.29 18.59
CA ASP A 145 -12.32 11.13 19.59
C ASP A 145 -11.19 10.37 20.30
N GLU A 146 -11.25 9.03 20.39
CA GLU A 146 -10.20 8.20 20.97
C GLU A 146 -8.91 8.18 20.14
N VAL A 147 -9.01 8.47 18.84
CA VAL A 147 -7.88 8.48 17.90
C VAL A 147 -7.10 9.79 17.97
N LEU A 148 -7.80 10.89 18.25
CA LEU A 148 -7.21 12.23 18.30
C LEU A 148 -6.68 12.53 19.72
N GLU A 149 -5.46 13.05 19.81
CA GLU A 149 -4.97 13.60 21.06
C GLU A 149 -5.65 14.94 21.33
N GLN A 150 -6.59 14.99 22.28
CA GLN A 150 -7.36 16.20 22.63
C GLN A 150 -6.49 17.37 23.11
N LYS A 151 -5.25 17.12 23.55
CA LYS A 151 -4.31 18.13 24.04
C LYS A 151 -3.38 18.72 22.97
N LYS A 152 -3.45 18.22 21.74
CA LYS A 152 -2.64 18.71 20.61
C LYS A 152 -3.52 19.27 19.51
N ASN A 153 -3.09 20.38 18.91
CA ASN A 153 -3.77 20.93 17.76
C ASN A 153 -3.62 19.98 16.57
N ASN A 154 -4.73 19.53 16.03
CA ASN A 154 -4.78 18.80 14.77
C ASN A 154 -5.11 19.78 13.66
N PHE A 155 -4.22 19.91 12.66
CA PHE A 155 -4.41 20.86 11.57
C PHE A 155 -4.83 20.11 10.31
N LEU A 156 -5.89 20.57 9.67
CA LEU A 156 -6.26 20.20 8.32
C LEU A 156 -6.06 21.41 7.41
N ALA A 157 -5.28 21.25 6.35
CA ALA A 157 -5.14 22.27 5.31
C ALA A 157 -5.72 21.74 3.99
N ALA A 158 -6.60 22.52 3.38
CA ALA A 158 -7.10 22.28 2.02
C ALA A 158 -6.64 23.41 1.12
N LEU A 159 -6.00 23.07 -0.01
CA LEU A 159 -5.57 24.00 -1.04
C LEU A 159 -6.35 23.73 -2.31
N HIS A 160 -7.00 24.77 -2.82
CA HIS A 160 -7.67 24.73 -4.11
C HIS A 160 -7.00 25.73 -5.07
N PHE A 161 -6.57 25.24 -6.22
CA PHE A 161 -6.01 26.06 -7.28
C PHE A 161 -7.07 26.21 -8.37
N SER A 162 -7.54 27.43 -8.58
CA SER A 162 -8.33 27.79 -9.76
C SER A 162 -7.48 28.66 -10.71
N ASN A 163 -7.82 28.69 -11.98
CA ASN A 163 -7.07 29.45 -12.98
C ASN A 163 -6.97 30.96 -12.72
N GLN A 164 -7.65 31.48 -11.71
CA GLN A 164 -7.71 32.91 -11.41
C GLN A 164 -7.31 33.31 -10.00
N TYR A 165 -7.46 32.43 -8.97
CA TYR A 165 -7.21 32.80 -7.56
C TYR A 165 -6.69 31.63 -6.74
N LEU A 166 -5.76 31.90 -5.81
CA LEU A 166 -5.34 31.00 -4.76
C LEU A 166 -6.26 31.23 -3.54
N ILE A 167 -7.15 30.29 -3.25
CA ILE A 167 -7.95 30.31 -2.02
C ILE A 167 -7.42 29.27 -1.09
N TRP A 168 -6.88 29.68 0.06
CA TRP A 168 -6.58 28.75 1.13
C TRP A 168 -7.52 28.99 2.31
N ARG A 169 -8.06 27.91 2.87
CA ARG A 169 -8.84 27.91 4.12
C ARG A 169 -8.13 27.11 5.18
N LYS A 170 -7.91 27.72 6.33
CA LYS A 170 -7.55 27.03 7.56
C LYS A 170 -8.87 26.55 8.18
N ILE A 171 -9.03 25.24 8.33
CA ILE A 171 -10.15 24.64 9.06
C ILE A 171 -9.57 24.26 10.43
N LEU A 172 -10.09 24.88 11.47
CA LEU A 172 -9.75 24.62 12.85
C LEU A 172 -10.46 23.36 13.34
#